data_fac6f48d1e3631b909a42ebbf227300f
#
_entry.id   fac6f48d1e3631b909a42ebbf227300f
#
_cell.length_a   1.000
_cell.length_b   1.000
_cell.length_c   1.000
_cell.angle_alpha   90.00
_cell.angle_beta   90.00
_cell.angle_gamma   90.00
#
_symmetry.space_group_name_H-M   'P 1'
#
loop_
_entity.id
_entity.type
_entity.pdbx_description
1 polymer ?
#
loop_
_entity_poly.entity_id
_entity_poly.type
_entity_poly.pdbx_seq_one_letter_code
_entity_poly.pdbx_strand_id
1 'polypeptide(L)'
;MAINRTPVLKRCRQLGLDPVVLGYSSSKTSKREPKRRRKESEYAMQLREKQKVKFIYGVLEKQFHGYFNKAKSMPGITGDNLMIILESRLDSVIFRLGFARTRKEARQIVTHGHITVNGRRVDIPTYRVKAGDKIAVADKSKELLVIKSALVSNARFQVPAWLEVDIEKLQGSVLALPTRDQIDLDIREQLIVELYSK
;
A
#
# COMPACT_ATOMS: atom_id res chain seq x y z
N MET A 1 -14.00 -6.96 -11.93
CA MET A 1 -12.61 -6.62 -11.54
C MET A 1 -11.96 -7.84 -10.91
N ALA A 2 -10.75 -8.23 -11.32
CA ALA A 2 -10.06 -9.39 -10.74
C ALA A 2 -9.56 -9.02 -9.33
N ILE A 3 -10.01 -9.76 -8.31
CA ILE A 3 -9.68 -9.53 -6.90
C ILE A 3 -8.86 -10.73 -6.40
N ASN A 4 -7.78 -10.46 -5.68
CA ASN A 4 -7.03 -11.50 -5.01
C ASN A 4 -7.80 -11.98 -3.76
N ARG A 5 -8.33 -13.20 -3.79
CA ARG A 5 -9.10 -13.83 -2.71
C ARG A 5 -8.27 -14.78 -1.84
N THR A 6 -6.95 -14.84 -2.03
CA THR A 6 -6.10 -15.72 -1.21
C THR A 6 -6.15 -15.33 0.27
N PRO A 7 -6.18 -16.33 1.20
CA PRO A 7 -6.16 -16.07 2.63
C PRO A 7 -4.89 -15.29 3.03
N VAL A 8 -5.09 -14.11 3.65
CA VAL A 8 -4.01 -13.15 3.92
C VAL A 8 -2.91 -13.77 4.78
N LEU A 9 -3.26 -14.37 5.93
CA LEU A 9 -2.27 -14.96 6.85
C LEU A 9 -1.46 -16.11 6.23
N LYS A 10 -2.09 -16.91 5.35
CA LYS A 10 -1.38 -17.97 4.61
C LYS A 10 -0.38 -17.37 3.64
N ARG A 11 -0.77 -16.32 2.95
CA ARG A 11 0.10 -15.64 1.97
C ARG A 11 1.23 -14.89 2.66
N CYS A 12 0.97 -14.20 3.77
CA CYS A 12 2.00 -13.56 4.58
C CYS A 12 3.09 -14.56 5.00
N ARG A 13 2.70 -15.71 5.55
CA ARG A 13 3.65 -16.77 5.93
C ARG A 13 4.48 -17.30 4.75
N GLN A 14 3.86 -17.43 3.57
CA GLN A 14 4.54 -17.89 2.36
C GLN A 14 5.57 -16.86 1.87
N LEU A 15 5.26 -15.58 1.98
CA LEU A 15 6.11 -14.48 1.52
C LEU A 15 7.09 -13.98 2.58
N GLY A 16 6.96 -14.42 3.83
CA GLY A 16 7.77 -13.93 4.95
C GLY A 16 7.40 -12.48 5.35
N LEU A 17 6.12 -12.11 5.21
CA LEU A 17 5.60 -10.80 5.59
C LEU A 17 4.94 -10.85 6.96
N ASP A 18 5.14 -9.79 7.76
CA ASP A 18 4.36 -9.59 8.96
C ASP A 18 2.93 -9.11 8.56
N PRO A 19 1.86 -9.78 9.03
CA PRO A 19 0.49 -9.34 8.80
C PRO A 19 0.19 -7.91 9.25
N VAL A 20 0.90 -7.40 10.26
CA VAL A 20 0.77 -6.04 10.79
C VAL A 20 1.01 -4.98 9.71
N VAL A 21 1.99 -5.20 8.82
CA VAL A 21 2.28 -4.31 7.67
C VAL A 21 1.08 -4.12 6.74
N LEU A 22 0.17 -5.09 6.74
CA LEU A 22 -1.07 -5.07 5.94
C LEU A 22 -2.29 -4.57 6.74
N GLY A 23 -2.10 -4.19 8.02
CA GLY A 23 -3.17 -3.77 8.92
C GLY A 23 -3.98 -4.91 9.56
N TYR A 24 -3.43 -6.14 9.59
CA TYR A 24 -4.09 -7.27 10.26
C TYR A 24 -3.44 -7.56 11.61
N SER A 25 -4.26 -7.74 12.65
CA SER A 25 -3.74 -8.13 13.97
C SER A 25 -3.13 -9.54 13.92
N SER A 26 -1.97 -9.68 14.55
CA SER A 26 -1.13 -10.88 14.54
C SER A 26 -1.60 -12.00 15.49
N SER A 27 -2.86 -12.03 15.92
CA SER A 27 -3.34 -12.88 17.01
C SER A 27 -3.24 -14.40 16.78
N LYS A 28 -2.80 -14.85 15.62
CA LYS A 28 -2.62 -16.28 15.30
C LYS A 28 -1.23 -16.55 14.75
N THR A 29 -0.22 -16.41 15.57
CA THR A 29 1.09 -16.99 15.29
C THR A 29 0.97 -18.51 15.28
N SER A 30 1.09 -19.10 14.09
CA SER A 30 1.17 -20.55 13.98
C SER A 30 2.42 -21.02 14.73
N LYS A 31 2.27 -21.85 15.77
CA LYS A 31 3.35 -22.54 16.48
C LYS A 31 4.14 -23.55 15.60
N ARG A 32 3.86 -23.59 14.31
CA ARG A 32 4.60 -24.46 13.39
C ARG A 32 5.97 -23.86 13.14
N GLU A 33 6.99 -24.56 13.59
CA GLU A 33 8.37 -24.27 13.23
C GLU A 33 8.52 -24.17 11.70
N PRO A 34 9.29 -23.18 11.22
CA PRO A 34 9.56 -23.08 9.79
C PRO A 34 10.29 -24.34 9.35
N LYS A 35 9.66 -25.14 8.49
CA LYS A 35 10.35 -26.27 7.84
C LYS A 35 11.67 -25.76 7.27
N ARG A 36 12.77 -26.52 7.48
CA ARG A 36 14.07 -26.21 6.86
C ARG A 36 13.86 -25.83 5.39
N ARG A 37 14.09 -24.57 5.08
CA ARG A 37 13.96 -24.09 3.70
C ARG A 37 15.10 -24.68 2.90
N ARG A 38 14.77 -25.34 1.77
CA ARG A 38 15.76 -25.65 0.73
C ARG A 38 16.46 -24.34 0.33
N LYS A 39 17.75 -24.44 -0.04
CA LYS A 39 18.48 -23.31 -0.62
C LYS A 39 17.68 -22.77 -1.81
N GLU A 40 17.23 -21.52 -1.72
CA GLU A 40 16.43 -20.91 -2.78
C GLU A 40 17.31 -20.53 -3.94
N SER A 41 16.81 -20.72 -5.17
CA SER A 41 17.47 -20.20 -6.36
C SER A 41 17.34 -18.68 -6.40
N GLU A 42 18.25 -18.02 -7.08
CA GLU A 42 18.23 -16.56 -7.31
C GLU A 42 16.90 -16.11 -7.92
N TYR A 43 16.43 -16.81 -8.94
CA TYR A 43 15.11 -16.55 -9.55
C TYR A 43 13.97 -16.63 -8.53
N ALA A 44 13.98 -17.61 -7.63
CA ALA A 44 12.95 -17.75 -6.60
C ALA A 44 12.96 -16.59 -5.62
N MET A 45 14.15 -16.07 -5.26
CA MET A 45 14.28 -14.87 -4.41
C MET A 45 13.73 -13.63 -5.13
N GLN A 46 14.12 -13.38 -6.37
CA GLN A 46 13.64 -12.28 -7.20
C GLN A 46 12.12 -12.32 -7.34
N LEU A 47 11.58 -13.49 -7.67
CA LEU A 47 10.13 -13.69 -7.80
C LEU A 47 9.40 -13.45 -6.48
N ARG A 48 9.96 -13.87 -5.34
CA ARG A 48 9.38 -13.66 -4.02
C ARG A 48 9.28 -12.18 -3.68
N GLU A 49 10.35 -11.41 -3.89
CA GLU A 49 10.34 -9.98 -3.61
C GLU A 49 9.29 -9.25 -4.48
N LYS A 50 9.19 -9.57 -5.76
CA LYS A 50 8.12 -9.07 -6.59
C LYS A 50 6.73 -9.41 -6.04
N GLN A 51 6.51 -10.66 -5.63
CA GLN A 51 5.22 -11.10 -5.08
C GLN A 51 4.91 -10.44 -3.73
N LYS A 52 5.91 -10.12 -2.90
CA LYS A 52 5.74 -9.34 -1.66
C LYS A 52 5.12 -7.99 -1.98
N VAL A 53 5.76 -7.21 -2.84
CA VAL A 53 5.31 -5.86 -3.20
C VAL A 53 3.91 -5.90 -3.79
N LYS A 54 3.68 -6.77 -4.77
CA LYS A 54 2.34 -6.95 -5.37
C LYS A 54 1.27 -7.25 -4.33
N PHE A 55 1.59 -8.06 -3.35
CA PHE A 55 0.63 -8.46 -2.32
C PHE A 55 0.36 -7.33 -1.33
N ILE A 56 1.38 -6.60 -0.91
CA ILE A 56 1.26 -5.45 -0.01
C ILE A 56 0.33 -4.40 -0.61
N TYR A 57 0.54 -4.03 -1.88
CA TYR A 57 -0.24 -3.00 -2.56
C TYR A 57 -1.51 -3.52 -3.26
N GLY A 58 -1.75 -4.83 -3.23
CA GLY A 58 -2.92 -5.44 -3.86
C GLY A 58 -2.97 -5.24 -5.37
N VAL A 59 -1.82 -5.19 -6.05
CA VAL A 59 -1.69 -4.91 -7.48
C VAL A 59 -1.60 -6.21 -8.28
N LEU A 60 -2.28 -6.28 -9.43
CA LEU A 60 -2.19 -7.40 -10.37
C LEU A 60 -0.95 -7.28 -11.27
N GLU A 61 -0.51 -8.41 -11.86
CA GLU A 61 0.73 -8.47 -12.64
C GLU A 61 0.78 -7.44 -13.77
N LYS A 62 -0.26 -7.36 -14.58
CA LYS A 62 -0.33 -6.42 -15.72
C LYS A 62 -0.15 -4.96 -15.27
N GLN A 63 -0.82 -4.58 -14.18
CA GLN A 63 -0.69 -3.22 -13.63
C GLN A 63 0.69 -2.98 -13.02
N PHE A 64 1.22 -3.98 -12.30
CA PHE A 64 2.55 -3.88 -11.68
C PHE A 64 3.64 -3.70 -12.74
N HIS A 65 3.61 -4.48 -13.81
CA HIS A 65 4.52 -4.33 -14.96
C HIS A 65 4.40 -2.93 -15.59
N GLY A 66 3.17 -2.40 -15.72
CA GLY A 66 2.95 -1.03 -16.18
C GLY A 66 3.57 0.04 -15.26
N TYR A 67 3.54 -0.16 -13.93
CA TYR A 67 4.22 0.72 -12.98
C TYR A 67 5.74 0.60 -13.07
N PHE A 68 6.26 -0.61 -13.26
CA PHE A 68 7.68 -0.83 -13.46
C PHE A 68 8.19 -0.10 -14.71
N ASN A 69 7.50 -0.20 -15.84
CA ASN A 69 7.87 0.50 -17.07
C ASN A 69 7.86 2.03 -16.88
N LYS A 70 6.87 2.57 -16.14
CA LYS A 70 6.85 3.99 -15.78
C LYS A 70 8.01 4.37 -14.87
N ALA A 71 8.33 3.55 -13.87
CA ALA A 71 9.46 3.78 -12.98
C ALA A 71 10.79 3.79 -13.73
N LYS A 72 10.96 2.90 -14.73
CA LYS A 72 12.14 2.81 -15.58
C LYS A 72 12.33 4.05 -16.46
N SER A 73 11.23 4.70 -16.89
CA SER A 73 11.29 5.94 -17.69
C SER A 73 11.52 7.21 -16.88
N MET A 74 11.45 7.14 -15.54
CA MET A 74 11.69 8.27 -14.66
C MET A 74 13.19 8.42 -14.35
N PRO A 75 13.70 9.66 -14.14
CA PRO A 75 15.07 9.86 -13.69
C PRO A 75 15.30 9.27 -12.29
N GLY A 76 16.51 8.77 -12.02
CA GLY A 76 16.89 8.19 -10.73
C GLY A 76 16.84 6.66 -10.70
N ILE A 77 16.80 6.10 -9.48
CA ILE A 77 16.85 4.65 -9.25
C ILE A 77 15.48 4.05 -9.52
N THR A 78 15.40 3.10 -10.46
CA THR A 78 14.13 2.47 -10.90
C THR A 78 13.37 1.81 -9.74
N GLY A 79 14.08 1.18 -8.80
CA GLY A 79 13.48 0.55 -7.63
C GLY A 79 12.76 1.56 -6.74
N ASP A 80 13.42 2.66 -6.42
CA ASP A 80 12.88 3.75 -5.60
C ASP A 80 11.67 4.40 -6.28
N ASN A 81 11.80 4.70 -7.58
CA ASN A 81 10.71 5.24 -8.39
C ASN A 81 9.48 4.33 -8.37
N LEU A 82 9.68 3.01 -8.43
CA LEU A 82 8.60 2.03 -8.36
C LEU A 82 7.88 2.12 -7.00
N MET A 83 8.63 2.21 -5.90
CA MET A 83 8.05 2.32 -4.56
C MET A 83 7.29 3.64 -4.38
N ILE A 84 7.85 4.75 -4.86
CA ILE A 84 7.20 6.08 -4.86
C ILE A 84 5.87 6.03 -5.64
N ILE A 85 5.86 5.41 -6.82
CA ILE A 85 4.65 5.25 -7.63
C ILE A 85 3.58 4.44 -6.86
N LEU A 86 3.96 3.39 -6.17
CA LEU A 86 3.03 2.53 -5.45
C LEU A 86 2.48 3.20 -4.18
N GLU A 87 3.30 3.96 -3.46
CA GLU A 87 2.85 4.72 -2.26
C GLU A 87 2.03 5.94 -2.63
N SER A 88 2.31 6.61 -3.77
CA SER A 88 1.54 7.77 -4.23
C SER A 88 0.15 7.44 -4.79
N ARG A 89 -0.29 6.21 -4.77
CA ARG A 89 -1.66 5.82 -5.14
C ARG A 89 -2.65 6.23 -4.05
N LEU A 90 -3.82 6.67 -4.45
CA LEU A 90 -4.85 7.14 -3.53
C LEU A 90 -5.27 6.07 -2.49
N ASP A 91 -5.38 4.79 -2.90
CA ASP A 91 -5.69 3.71 -1.97
C ASP A 91 -4.59 3.50 -0.90
N SER A 92 -3.32 3.68 -1.28
CA SER A 92 -2.19 3.62 -0.34
C SER A 92 -2.17 4.84 0.58
N VAL A 93 -2.42 6.03 0.04
CA VAL A 93 -2.46 7.28 0.82
C VAL A 93 -3.58 7.26 1.87
N ILE A 94 -4.78 6.80 1.50
CA ILE A 94 -5.90 6.66 2.45
C ILE A 94 -5.57 5.69 3.59
N PHE A 95 -4.86 4.60 3.29
CA PHE A 95 -4.35 3.69 4.31
C PHE A 95 -3.31 4.36 5.21
N ARG A 96 -2.37 5.13 4.64
CA ARG A 96 -1.34 5.86 5.39
C ARG A 96 -1.89 7.02 6.24
N LEU A 97 -2.97 7.66 5.81
CA LEU A 97 -3.70 8.65 6.60
C LEU A 97 -4.53 8.04 7.76
N GLY A 98 -4.64 6.71 7.80
CA GLY A 98 -5.37 6.02 8.85
C GLY A 98 -6.89 5.94 8.65
N PHE A 99 -7.43 6.39 7.51
CA PHE A 99 -8.87 6.35 7.22
C PHE A 99 -9.39 4.94 6.88
N ALA A 100 -8.49 3.97 6.75
CA ALA A 100 -8.81 2.56 6.56
C ALA A 100 -7.84 1.68 7.34
N ARG A 101 -8.30 0.52 7.83
CA ARG A 101 -7.45 -0.44 8.55
C ARG A 101 -6.53 -1.22 7.63
N THR A 102 -6.93 -1.42 6.38
CA THR A 102 -6.17 -2.17 5.38
C THR A 102 -6.22 -1.48 4.03
N ARG A 103 -5.22 -1.71 3.17
CA ARG A 103 -5.25 -1.19 1.79
C ARG A 103 -6.43 -1.73 0.96
N LYS A 104 -6.96 -2.91 1.28
CA LYS A 104 -8.17 -3.45 0.64
C LYS A 104 -9.40 -2.63 1.01
N GLU A 105 -9.53 -2.28 2.27
CA GLU A 105 -10.60 -1.42 2.79
C GLU A 105 -10.48 -0.01 2.21
N ALA A 106 -9.27 0.58 2.21
CA ALA A 106 -8.99 1.86 1.57
C ALA A 106 -9.44 1.87 0.09
N ARG A 107 -9.09 0.83 -0.64
CA ARG A 107 -9.50 0.67 -2.03
C ARG A 107 -11.02 0.63 -2.20
N GLN A 108 -11.74 -0.04 -1.30
CA GLN A 108 -13.20 -0.10 -1.30
C GLN A 108 -13.80 1.27 -1.02
N ILE A 109 -13.30 1.98 -0.02
CA ILE A 109 -13.73 3.34 0.36
C ILE A 109 -13.58 4.28 -0.85
N VAL A 110 -12.43 4.25 -1.54
CA VAL A 110 -12.22 5.06 -2.74
C VAL A 110 -13.17 4.65 -3.86
N THR A 111 -13.28 3.35 -4.19
CA THR A 111 -14.13 2.87 -5.29
C THR A 111 -15.61 3.21 -5.10
N HIS A 112 -16.07 3.26 -3.84
CA HIS A 112 -17.45 3.67 -3.52
C HIS A 112 -17.63 5.19 -3.54
N GLY A 113 -16.54 5.96 -3.78
CA GLY A 113 -16.56 7.42 -3.94
C GLY A 113 -16.78 8.17 -2.63
N HIS A 114 -16.27 7.63 -1.53
CA HIS A 114 -16.31 8.29 -0.22
C HIS A 114 -15.17 9.30 -0.02
N ILE A 115 -14.30 9.47 -1.02
CA ILE A 115 -13.12 10.32 -0.95
C ILE A 115 -13.20 11.45 -1.97
N THR A 116 -12.74 12.61 -1.57
CA THR A 116 -12.54 13.77 -2.42
C THR A 116 -11.06 14.16 -2.45
N VAL A 117 -10.59 14.62 -3.59
CA VAL A 117 -9.26 15.21 -3.79
C VAL A 117 -9.47 16.62 -4.32
N ASN A 118 -8.93 17.62 -3.62
CA ASN A 118 -9.12 19.03 -3.93
C ASN A 118 -10.62 19.42 -4.12
N GLY A 119 -11.49 18.88 -3.25
CA GLY A 119 -12.94 19.10 -3.29
C GLY A 119 -13.70 18.31 -4.36
N ARG A 120 -13.03 17.56 -5.24
CA ARG A 120 -13.66 16.74 -6.27
C ARG A 120 -13.70 15.27 -5.87
N ARG A 121 -14.84 14.62 -6.03
CA ARG A 121 -14.98 13.17 -5.79
C ARG A 121 -14.08 12.37 -6.72
N VAL A 122 -13.33 11.44 -6.17
CA VAL A 122 -12.46 10.52 -6.91
C VAL A 122 -12.78 9.09 -6.51
N ASP A 123 -13.16 8.25 -7.47
CA ASP A 123 -13.51 6.84 -7.28
C ASP A 123 -12.48 5.86 -7.89
N ILE A 124 -11.36 6.39 -8.35
CA ILE A 124 -10.27 5.63 -8.97
C ILE A 124 -9.17 5.37 -7.94
N PRO A 125 -9.03 4.14 -7.39
CA PRO A 125 -8.00 3.83 -6.37
C PRO A 125 -6.56 4.01 -6.86
N THR A 126 -6.36 3.93 -8.18
CA THR A 126 -5.04 4.09 -8.81
C THR A 126 -4.69 5.53 -9.13
N TYR A 127 -5.56 6.49 -8.77
CA TYR A 127 -5.26 7.92 -8.90
C TYR A 127 -3.94 8.22 -8.19
N ARG A 128 -3.05 8.95 -8.86
CA ARG A 128 -1.76 9.35 -8.30
C ARG A 128 -1.88 10.74 -7.70
N VAL A 129 -1.66 10.82 -6.41
CA VAL A 129 -1.63 12.09 -5.69
C VAL A 129 -0.36 12.87 -6.03
N LYS A 130 -0.45 14.19 -5.91
CA LYS A 130 0.67 15.14 -6.09
C LYS A 130 0.93 15.88 -4.79
N ALA A 131 2.11 16.43 -4.66
CA ALA A 131 2.39 17.39 -3.58
C ALA A 131 1.41 18.57 -3.64
N GLY A 132 0.87 18.95 -2.49
CA GLY A 132 -0.16 19.98 -2.35
C GLY A 132 -1.60 19.48 -2.47
N ASP A 133 -1.84 18.22 -2.85
CA ASP A 133 -3.20 17.67 -2.89
C ASP A 133 -3.82 17.58 -1.50
N LYS A 134 -5.06 18.03 -1.36
CA LYS A 134 -5.90 17.91 -0.16
C LYS A 134 -6.86 16.75 -0.36
N ILE A 135 -6.80 15.79 0.53
CA ILE A 135 -7.61 14.56 0.51
C ILE A 135 -8.58 14.62 1.67
N ALA A 136 -9.86 14.45 1.41
CA ALA A 136 -10.87 14.49 2.46
C ALA A 136 -11.90 13.37 2.29
N VAL A 137 -12.49 12.97 3.40
CA VAL A 137 -13.70 12.13 3.38
C VAL A 137 -14.87 13.00 2.96
N ALA A 138 -15.68 12.53 2.01
CA ALA A 138 -16.87 13.23 1.54
C ALA A 138 -17.84 13.45 2.71
N ASP A 139 -18.49 14.63 2.81
CA ASP A 139 -19.33 14.99 3.95
C ASP A 139 -20.41 13.96 4.26
N LYS A 140 -21.07 13.42 3.23
CA LYS A 140 -22.07 12.35 3.36
C LYS A 140 -21.52 11.05 3.92
N SER A 141 -20.20 10.90 3.95
CA SER A 141 -19.51 9.65 4.34
C SER A 141 -18.79 9.75 5.68
N LYS A 142 -18.77 10.90 6.32
CA LYS A 142 -18.09 11.12 7.62
C LYS A 142 -18.65 10.24 8.73
N GLU A 143 -19.94 9.94 8.67
CA GLU A 143 -20.65 9.11 9.67
C GLU A 143 -20.50 7.59 9.45
N LEU A 144 -19.81 7.16 8.40
CA LEU A 144 -19.64 5.74 8.10
C LEU A 144 -18.89 5.01 9.21
N LEU A 145 -19.53 3.98 9.76
CA LEU A 145 -18.97 3.14 10.83
C LEU A 145 -17.59 2.54 10.45
N VAL A 146 -17.37 2.23 9.17
CA VAL A 146 -16.10 1.71 8.67
C VAL A 146 -14.97 2.69 8.92
N ILE A 147 -15.16 3.98 8.59
CA ILE A 147 -14.15 5.03 8.78
C ILE A 147 -13.95 5.29 10.27
N LYS A 148 -15.02 5.43 11.07
CA LYS A 148 -14.93 5.64 12.51
C LYS A 148 -14.18 4.49 13.21
N SER A 149 -14.48 3.24 12.85
CA SER A 149 -13.79 2.07 13.41
C SER A 149 -12.32 1.98 12.97
N ALA A 150 -12.00 2.44 11.76
CA ALA A 150 -10.63 2.50 11.28
C ALA A 150 -9.80 3.51 12.10
N LEU A 151 -10.32 4.70 12.36
CA LEU A 151 -9.66 5.72 13.19
C LEU A 151 -9.36 5.22 14.61
N VAL A 152 -10.31 4.55 15.24
CA VAL A 152 -10.10 3.96 16.58
C VAL A 152 -9.02 2.89 16.54
N SER A 153 -9.04 2.01 15.53
CA SER A 153 -8.03 0.95 15.36
C SER A 153 -6.64 1.49 15.05
N ASN A 154 -6.58 2.62 14.36
CA ASN A 154 -5.34 3.23 13.88
C ASN A 154 -4.84 4.37 14.78
N ALA A 155 -5.42 4.58 15.96
CA ALA A 155 -5.05 5.67 16.87
C ALA A 155 -3.54 5.69 17.23
N ARG A 156 -2.85 4.56 17.15
CA ARG A 156 -1.40 4.42 17.37
C ARG A 156 -0.57 4.39 16.08
N PHE A 157 -1.21 4.54 14.93
CA PHE A 157 -0.51 4.48 13.66
C PHE A 157 0.21 5.81 13.39
N GLN A 158 1.52 5.75 13.19
CA GLN A 158 2.30 6.94 12.84
C GLN A 158 2.08 7.30 11.38
N VAL A 159 1.58 8.50 11.15
CA VAL A 159 1.44 9.05 9.80
C VAL A 159 2.85 9.41 9.30
N PRO A 160 3.23 9.00 8.07
CA PRO A 160 4.54 9.35 7.51
C PRO A 160 4.72 10.86 7.37
N ALA A 161 5.97 11.35 7.51
CA ALA A 161 6.30 12.78 7.48
C ALA A 161 5.93 13.51 6.18
N TRP A 162 5.71 12.80 5.07
CA TRP A 162 5.28 13.38 3.79
C TRP A 162 3.77 13.62 3.69
N LEU A 163 3.01 13.19 4.72
CA LEU A 163 1.57 13.40 4.87
C LEU A 163 1.28 14.16 6.16
N GLU A 164 0.24 14.95 6.13
CA GLU A 164 -0.37 15.58 7.29
C GLU A 164 -1.82 15.14 7.39
N VAL A 165 -2.34 14.95 8.61
CA VAL A 165 -3.72 14.52 8.83
C VAL A 165 -4.39 15.37 9.90
N ASP A 166 -5.60 15.83 9.61
CA ASP A 166 -6.54 16.42 10.55
C ASP A 166 -7.66 15.41 10.78
N ILE A 167 -7.59 14.73 11.93
CA ILE A 167 -8.52 13.65 12.27
C ILE A 167 -9.92 14.22 12.54
N GLU A 168 -10.03 15.42 13.12
CA GLU A 168 -11.32 16.04 13.45
C GLU A 168 -12.11 16.38 12.19
N LYS A 169 -11.42 16.93 11.18
CA LYS A 169 -12.04 17.26 9.88
C LYS A 169 -12.10 16.10 8.91
N LEU A 170 -11.46 14.96 9.23
CA LEU A 170 -11.27 13.80 8.34
C LEU A 170 -10.63 14.21 6.99
N GLN A 171 -9.57 15.00 7.11
CA GLN A 171 -8.80 15.54 5.98
C GLN A 171 -7.32 15.21 6.14
N GLY A 172 -6.63 15.10 5.01
CA GLY A 172 -5.19 14.99 4.97
C GLY A 172 -4.63 15.81 3.82
N SER A 173 -3.39 16.22 3.94
CA SER A 173 -2.64 16.90 2.89
C SER A 173 -1.37 16.14 2.53
N VAL A 174 -1.02 16.19 1.25
CA VAL A 174 0.23 15.63 0.74
C VAL A 174 1.26 16.75 0.72
N LEU A 175 2.20 16.74 1.67
CA LEU A 175 3.24 17.78 1.78
C LEU A 175 4.28 17.63 0.66
N ALA A 176 4.73 16.41 0.41
CA ALA A 176 5.69 16.07 -0.63
C ALA A 176 5.40 14.67 -1.18
N LEU A 177 6.07 14.26 -2.25
CA LEU A 177 6.08 12.85 -2.65
C LEU A 177 6.99 12.07 -1.69
N PRO A 178 6.65 10.80 -1.36
CA PRO A 178 7.46 9.99 -0.45
C PRO A 178 8.86 9.75 -1.02
N THR A 179 9.89 9.80 -0.18
CA THR A 179 11.22 9.27 -0.50
C THR A 179 11.31 7.81 -0.08
N ARG A 180 12.31 7.06 -0.60
CA ARG A 180 12.47 5.64 -0.25
C ARG A 180 12.63 5.42 1.26
N ASP A 181 13.37 6.28 1.95
CA ASP A 181 13.64 6.19 3.38
C ASP A 181 12.39 6.39 4.25
N GLN A 182 11.38 7.10 3.72
CA GLN A 182 10.10 7.31 4.39
C GLN A 182 9.11 6.14 4.20
N ILE A 183 9.48 5.17 3.36
CA ILE A 183 8.67 3.97 3.11
C ILE A 183 9.15 2.85 4.01
N ASP A 184 8.47 2.65 5.12
CA ASP A 184 8.77 1.65 6.14
C ASP A 184 8.36 0.23 5.68
N LEU A 185 9.08 -0.27 4.67
CA LEU A 185 8.88 -1.62 4.13
C LEU A 185 10.25 -2.25 3.85
N ASP A 186 10.48 -3.42 4.44
CA ASP A 186 11.67 -4.25 4.17
C ASP A 186 11.50 -4.98 2.82
N ILE A 187 11.92 -4.32 1.76
CA ILE A 187 11.84 -4.81 0.38
C ILE A 187 13.20 -4.58 -0.31
N ARG A 188 13.63 -5.56 -1.07
CA ARG A 188 14.82 -5.49 -1.90
C ARG A 188 14.43 -5.20 -3.34
N GLU A 189 14.27 -3.92 -3.68
CA GLU A 189 13.80 -3.46 -5.00
C GLU A 189 14.73 -3.89 -6.13
N GLN A 190 16.03 -3.98 -5.87
CA GLN A 190 17.03 -4.43 -6.85
C GLN A 190 16.70 -5.80 -7.43
N LEU A 191 16.25 -6.75 -6.60
CA LEU A 191 15.84 -8.08 -7.06
C LEU A 191 14.64 -8.03 -8.01
N ILE A 192 13.75 -7.03 -7.83
CA ILE A 192 12.60 -6.83 -8.72
C ILE A 192 13.07 -6.25 -10.06
N VAL A 193 14.01 -5.31 -10.02
CA VAL A 193 14.60 -4.71 -11.22
C VAL A 193 15.34 -5.77 -12.02
N GLU A 194 16.17 -6.59 -11.39
CA GLU A 194 16.88 -7.70 -12.04
C GLU A 194 15.93 -8.72 -12.68
N LEU A 195 14.82 -9.05 -12.03
CA LEU A 195 13.82 -9.99 -12.55
C LEU A 195 13.18 -9.50 -13.86
N TYR A 196 12.93 -8.18 -13.95
CA TYR A 196 12.31 -7.59 -15.15
C TYR A 196 13.32 -7.13 -16.22
N SER A 197 14.62 -7.18 -15.91
CA SER A 197 15.69 -6.85 -16.85
C SER A 197 16.22 -8.06 -17.61
N LYS A 198 15.80 -9.26 -17.20
CA LYS A 198 16.01 -10.52 -17.91
C LYS A 198 14.94 -10.66 -18.99
#